data_c93aa2df46b90897a46851f6a1e1d606
#
_entry.id   c93aa2df46b90897a46851f6a1e1d606
#
_cell.length_a   1.000
_cell.length_b   1.000
_cell.length_c   1.000
_cell.angle_alpha   90.00
_cell.angle_beta   90.00
_cell.angle_gamma   90.00
#
_symmetry.space_group_name_H-M   'P 1'
#
loop_
_entity.id
_entity.type
_entity.pdbx_description
1 polymer ?
#
loop_
_entity_poly.entity_id
_entity_poly.type
_entity_poly.pdbx_seq_one_letter_code
_entity_poly.pdbx_strand_id
1 'polypeptide(L)'
;MSTCIKCGVQLVPDAVYCHICGKKQVTASRKALKRPNGSGTVYKLGGRRSRPWVAAKDGVYIGYFERKTDALAALDRLAGRPLEEKFNMTFSEVFIEWKAEHYREIGEKGVESYDRAYAVCAPLHNKKFRDLRTKDFQAIIDSNMAKSNSTLSKYKQLMTQMARWAVREEIATTDFAKYVKLPQQVKKEKAIFTDDEIALLEKDGSDAAKIALMMIYTGMRIGELFSLPLKDYHE
;
A
#
# COMPACT_ATOMS: atom_id res chain seq x y z
N MET A 1 38.40 48.58 10.97
CA MET A 1 39.65 47.77 10.92
C MET A 1 39.38 46.50 11.73
N SER A 2 39.66 45.33 11.19
CA SER A 2 39.43 44.03 11.86
C SER A 2 40.71 43.63 12.65
N THR A 3 40.52 43.03 13.81
CA THR A 3 41.62 42.51 14.66
C THR A 3 41.61 40.98 14.64
N CYS A 4 42.78 40.37 14.75
CA CYS A 4 42.91 38.91 14.76
C CYS A 4 42.24 38.28 15.96
N ILE A 5 41.38 37.27 15.74
CA ILE A 5 40.65 36.56 16.79
C ILE A 5 41.54 35.73 17.75
N LYS A 6 42.85 35.57 17.46
CA LYS A 6 43.79 34.83 18.31
C LYS A 6 44.79 35.72 19.01
N CYS A 7 45.46 36.66 18.31
CA CYS A 7 46.54 37.44 18.86
C CYS A 7 46.26 38.95 18.94
N GLY A 8 45.06 39.41 18.55
CA GLY A 8 44.63 40.81 18.71
C GLY A 8 45.32 41.82 17.75
N VAL A 9 46.25 41.40 16.89
CA VAL A 9 46.92 42.30 15.95
C VAL A 9 45.95 42.83 14.90
N GLN A 10 46.14 44.08 14.48
CA GLN A 10 45.38 44.66 13.38
C GLN A 10 45.64 43.90 12.08
N LEU A 11 44.59 43.55 11.39
CA LEU A 11 44.62 42.84 10.14
C LEU A 11 44.49 43.78 8.96
N VAL A 12 45.13 43.45 7.85
CA VAL A 12 44.89 44.09 6.55
C VAL A 12 43.41 43.83 6.14
N PRO A 13 42.75 44.77 5.49
CA PRO A 13 41.41 44.55 4.96
C PRO A 13 41.32 43.23 4.19
N ASP A 14 40.28 42.43 4.41
CA ASP A 14 40.01 41.12 3.76
C ASP A 14 41.03 40.01 4.01
N ALA A 15 41.90 40.13 5.02
CA ALA A 15 42.85 39.09 5.39
C ALA A 15 42.16 37.78 5.81
N VAL A 16 42.39 36.72 5.06
CA VAL A 16 41.87 35.35 5.35
C VAL A 16 42.66 34.70 6.48
N TYR A 17 43.94 35.04 6.63
CA TYR A 17 44.85 34.56 7.67
C TYR A 17 45.58 35.70 8.35
N CYS A 18 45.86 35.56 9.64
CA CYS A 18 46.67 36.52 10.36
C CYS A 18 48.14 36.38 9.94
N HIS A 19 48.75 37.49 9.55
CA HIS A 19 50.14 37.53 9.11
C HIS A 19 51.14 37.31 10.24
N ILE A 20 50.72 37.45 11.51
CA ILE A 20 51.58 37.25 12.68
C ILE A 20 51.46 35.82 13.20
N CYS A 21 50.24 35.30 13.44
CA CYS A 21 50.04 34.02 14.12
C CYS A 21 49.50 32.92 13.21
N GLY A 22 49.30 33.17 11.93
CA GLY A 22 48.78 32.21 10.94
C GLY A 22 47.34 31.75 11.17
N LYS A 23 46.62 32.30 12.19
CA LYS A 23 45.23 31.88 12.47
C LYS A 23 44.32 32.33 11.33
N LYS A 24 43.56 31.41 10.80
CA LYS A 24 42.50 31.69 9.84
C LYS A 24 41.41 32.56 10.49
N GLN A 25 41.09 33.68 9.87
CA GLN A 25 40.03 34.57 10.29
C GLN A 25 38.70 34.04 9.81
N VAL A 26 37.65 34.25 10.58
CA VAL A 26 36.31 33.79 10.20
C VAL A 26 35.80 34.66 9.07
N THR A 27 35.86 34.16 7.86
CA THR A 27 35.16 34.76 6.73
C THR A 27 33.68 34.44 6.91
N ALA A 28 32.80 35.40 6.59
CA ALA A 28 31.33 35.22 6.65
C ALA A 28 30.96 33.88 6.06
N SER A 29 30.19 33.10 6.80
CA SER A 29 29.74 31.77 6.36
C SER A 29 29.09 31.91 4.98
N ARG A 30 29.56 31.13 4.00
CA ARG A 30 28.94 31.08 2.69
C ARG A 30 27.44 30.80 2.89
N LYS A 31 26.59 31.72 2.43
CA LYS A 31 25.13 31.50 2.44
C LYS A 31 24.88 30.18 1.69
N ALA A 32 24.15 29.27 2.35
CA ALA A 32 23.79 28.01 1.71
C ALA A 32 23.09 28.32 0.37
N LEU A 33 23.52 27.67 -0.69
CA LEU A 33 22.89 27.80 -2.01
C LEU A 33 21.41 27.45 -1.89
N LYS A 34 20.56 28.33 -2.39
CA LYS A 34 19.13 28.07 -2.48
C LYS A 34 18.91 26.94 -3.50
N ARG A 35 18.01 26.02 -3.18
CA ARG A 35 17.59 24.97 -4.12
C ARG A 35 16.87 25.60 -5.33
N PRO A 36 16.91 24.97 -6.51
CA PRO A 36 16.14 25.42 -7.67
C PRO A 36 14.65 25.50 -7.36
N ASN A 37 13.94 26.41 -8.02
CA ASN A 37 12.49 26.51 -7.89
C ASN A 37 11.84 25.17 -8.28
N GLY A 38 10.78 24.77 -7.56
CA GLY A 38 10.09 23.49 -7.78
C GLY A 38 10.78 22.25 -7.19
N SER A 39 12.01 22.37 -6.63
CA SER A 39 12.72 21.23 -6.03
C SER A 39 12.28 20.93 -4.58
N GLY A 40 11.31 21.66 -4.04
CA GLY A 40 10.85 21.56 -2.66
C GLY A 40 11.79 22.20 -1.64
N THR A 41 11.35 22.18 -0.38
CA THR A 41 12.06 22.80 0.74
C THR A 41 12.36 21.79 1.85
N VAL A 42 13.51 21.98 2.51
CA VAL A 42 13.85 21.26 3.74
C VAL A 42 14.14 22.28 4.82
N TYR A 43 13.43 22.17 5.94
CA TYR A 43 13.63 23.06 7.09
C TYR A 43 13.61 22.27 8.39
N LYS A 44 14.17 22.88 9.44
CA LYS A 44 14.24 22.26 10.77
C LYS A 44 13.17 22.87 11.67
N LEU A 45 12.37 22.02 12.31
CA LEU A 45 11.42 22.42 13.36
C LEU A 45 12.16 22.65 14.67
N GLY A 46 11.72 23.63 15.44
CA GLY A 46 12.23 23.89 16.78
C GLY A 46 11.76 22.86 17.83
N GLY A 47 12.37 22.91 19.02
CA GLY A 47 12.07 22.05 20.16
C GLY A 47 12.79 20.70 20.12
N ARG A 48 12.60 19.91 21.20
CA ARG A 48 13.19 18.55 21.33
C ARG A 48 12.32 17.55 20.57
N ARG A 49 12.68 17.25 19.31
CA ARG A 49 11.98 16.30 18.44
C ARG A 49 12.96 15.23 17.95
N SER A 50 12.52 13.98 17.94
CA SER A 50 13.33 12.87 17.39
C SER A 50 13.54 13.02 15.86
N ARG A 51 12.55 13.62 15.15
CA ARG A 51 12.60 13.86 13.71
C ARG A 51 12.35 15.34 13.40
N PRO A 52 13.36 16.20 13.59
CA PRO A 52 13.18 17.65 13.47
C PRO A 52 13.18 18.17 12.04
N TRP A 53 13.64 17.40 11.05
CA TRP A 53 13.75 17.85 9.67
C TRP A 53 12.49 17.52 8.88
N VAL A 54 11.97 18.53 8.20
CA VAL A 54 10.78 18.41 7.36
C VAL A 54 11.16 18.61 5.91
N ALA A 55 10.67 17.74 5.05
CA ALA A 55 10.68 17.91 3.62
C ALA A 55 9.27 18.24 3.13
N ALA A 56 9.13 19.28 2.33
CA ALA A 56 7.88 19.70 1.70
C ALA A 56 8.13 20.10 0.24
N LYS A 57 7.18 19.78 -0.64
CA LYS A 57 7.19 20.14 -2.05
C LYS A 57 5.77 20.45 -2.50
N ASP A 58 5.60 21.49 -3.29
CA ASP A 58 4.32 21.91 -3.87
C ASP A 58 3.19 22.05 -2.81
N GLY A 59 3.53 22.54 -1.60
CA GLY A 59 2.60 22.65 -0.47
C GLY A 59 2.34 21.36 0.30
N VAL A 60 2.82 20.22 -0.18
CA VAL A 60 2.61 18.90 0.41
C VAL A 60 3.77 18.49 1.31
N TYR A 61 3.45 18.04 2.54
CA TYR A 61 4.45 17.48 3.46
C TYR A 61 4.83 16.06 3.05
N ILE A 62 6.13 15.87 2.73
CA ILE A 62 6.68 14.57 2.35
C ILE A 62 6.94 13.70 3.58
N GLY A 63 7.53 14.28 4.61
CA GLY A 63 7.79 13.54 5.85
C GLY A 63 8.66 14.31 6.84
N TYR A 64 8.85 13.66 8.01
CA TYR A 64 9.72 14.11 9.10
C TYR A 64 10.92 13.16 9.20
N PHE A 65 12.13 13.71 9.27
CA PHE A 65 13.38 12.98 9.21
C PHE A 65 14.30 13.34 10.37
N GLU A 66 15.14 12.41 10.78
CA GLU A 66 16.14 12.63 11.82
C GLU A 66 17.26 13.52 11.32
N ARG A 67 17.67 13.36 10.06
CA ARG A 67 18.77 14.06 9.43
C ARG A 67 18.30 14.89 8.23
N LYS A 68 18.99 16.02 8.01
CA LYS A 68 18.75 16.86 6.83
C LYS A 68 18.99 16.12 5.51
N THR A 69 20.01 15.25 5.48
CA THR A 69 20.37 14.45 4.32
C THR A 69 19.24 13.52 3.87
N ASP A 70 18.53 12.92 4.83
CA ASP A 70 17.43 12.00 4.55
C ASP A 70 16.21 12.76 4.00
N ALA A 71 15.96 13.96 4.53
CA ALA A 71 14.93 14.86 4.02
C ALA A 71 15.23 15.31 2.58
N LEU A 72 16.50 15.62 2.28
CA LEU A 72 16.93 15.97 0.92
C LEU A 72 16.80 14.79 -0.04
N ALA A 73 17.26 13.59 0.36
CA ALA A 73 17.13 12.39 -0.44
C ALA A 73 15.67 12.03 -0.75
N ALA A 74 14.76 12.31 0.19
CA ALA A 74 13.31 12.13 -0.05
C ALA A 74 12.77 13.09 -1.11
N LEU A 75 13.23 14.35 -1.11
CA LEU A 75 12.89 15.32 -2.17
C LEU A 75 13.46 14.94 -3.53
N ASP A 76 14.71 14.47 -3.55
CA ASP A 76 15.40 14.11 -4.80
C ASP A 76 14.75 12.91 -5.48
N ARG A 77 14.18 11.96 -4.71
CA ARG A 77 13.37 10.84 -5.25
C ARG A 77 12.08 11.30 -5.96
N LEU A 78 11.59 12.48 -5.60
CA LEU A 78 10.39 13.10 -6.16
C LEU A 78 10.72 14.22 -7.15
N ALA A 79 12.01 14.36 -7.52
CA ALA A 79 12.44 15.36 -8.49
C ALA A 79 11.73 15.14 -9.83
N GLY A 80 11.19 16.24 -10.38
CA GLY A 80 10.49 16.20 -11.68
C GLY A 80 9.04 15.71 -11.66
N ARG A 81 8.48 15.34 -10.49
CA ARG A 81 7.06 14.95 -10.37
C ARG A 81 6.28 16.04 -9.63
N PRO A 82 5.14 16.53 -10.16
CA PRO A 82 4.20 17.31 -9.38
C PRO A 82 3.64 16.41 -8.25
N LEU A 83 3.34 16.98 -7.10
CA LEU A 83 2.69 16.26 -6.00
C LEU A 83 1.23 16.71 -5.95
N GLU A 84 0.33 15.80 -6.16
CA GLU A 84 -1.09 16.03 -6.00
C GLU A 84 -1.52 16.00 -4.52
N GLU A 85 -2.68 16.53 -4.20
CA GLU A 85 -3.27 16.51 -2.85
C GLU A 85 -3.41 15.07 -2.33
N LYS A 86 -3.69 14.13 -3.24
CA LYS A 86 -3.84 12.69 -2.96
C LYS A 86 -2.56 12.00 -2.47
N PHE A 87 -1.39 12.62 -2.60
CA PHE A 87 -0.10 12.01 -2.24
C PHE A 87 0.01 11.57 -0.76
N ASN A 88 -0.77 12.18 0.13
CA ASN A 88 -0.77 11.84 1.56
C ASN A 88 -1.91 10.91 1.98
N MET A 89 -2.71 10.42 1.07
CA MET A 89 -3.85 9.55 1.38
C MET A 89 -3.42 8.31 2.17
N THR A 90 -4.20 8.00 3.18
CA THR A 90 -4.10 6.77 3.97
C THR A 90 -4.66 5.58 3.20
N PHE A 91 -4.39 4.36 3.68
CA PHE A 91 -4.99 3.14 3.11
C PHE A 91 -6.53 3.21 3.11
N SER A 92 -7.13 3.75 4.18
CA SER A 92 -8.59 3.92 4.26
C SER A 92 -9.13 4.90 3.23
N GLU A 93 -8.49 6.05 3.06
CA GLU A 93 -8.92 7.05 2.08
C GLU A 93 -8.79 6.53 0.65
N VAL A 94 -7.71 5.82 0.34
CA VAL A 94 -7.55 5.12 -0.95
C VAL A 94 -8.64 4.07 -1.17
N PHE A 95 -9.01 3.30 -0.11
CA PHE A 95 -10.10 2.34 -0.22
C PHE A 95 -11.43 3.02 -0.55
N ILE A 96 -11.75 4.13 0.08
CA ILE A 96 -13.01 4.86 -0.15
C ILE A 96 -13.11 5.33 -1.60
N GLU A 97 -12.07 5.94 -2.16
CA GLU A 97 -12.07 6.40 -3.54
C GLU A 97 -12.07 5.22 -4.54
N TRP A 98 -11.24 4.22 -4.32
CA TRP A 98 -11.21 3.00 -5.12
C TRP A 98 -12.56 2.28 -5.13
N LYS A 99 -13.20 2.16 -3.95
CA LYS A 99 -14.51 1.54 -3.78
C LYS A 99 -15.59 2.27 -4.59
N ALA A 100 -15.59 3.60 -4.56
CA ALA A 100 -16.58 4.41 -5.28
C ALA A 100 -16.55 4.18 -6.80
N GLU A 101 -15.40 3.85 -7.36
CA GLU A 101 -15.23 3.50 -8.77
C GLU A 101 -15.57 2.01 -9.01
N HIS A 102 -14.93 1.12 -8.29
CA HIS A 102 -14.93 -0.33 -8.55
C HIS A 102 -16.28 -1.01 -8.24
N TYR A 103 -17.01 -0.55 -7.21
CA TYR A 103 -18.25 -1.21 -6.80
C TYR A 103 -19.41 -0.98 -7.77
N ARG A 104 -19.27 -0.09 -8.73
CA ARG A 104 -20.26 0.10 -9.80
C ARG A 104 -20.33 -1.08 -10.78
N GLU A 105 -19.25 -1.86 -10.85
CA GLU A 105 -19.07 -2.93 -11.83
C GLU A 105 -19.26 -4.33 -11.24
N ILE A 106 -19.47 -4.45 -9.92
CA ILE A 106 -19.53 -5.74 -9.23
C ILE A 106 -20.88 -5.94 -8.51
N GLY A 107 -21.31 -7.19 -8.42
CA GLY A 107 -22.52 -7.56 -7.68
C GLY A 107 -22.31 -7.61 -6.15
N GLU A 108 -23.41 -7.68 -5.39
CA GLU A 108 -23.45 -7.63 -3.93
C GLU A 108 -22.47 -8.60 -3.24
N LYS A 109 -22.41 -9.87 -3.70
CA LYS A 109 -21.47 -10.87 -3.15
C LYS A 109 -20.00 -10.47 -3.32
N GLY A 110 -19.69 -9.75 -4.41
CA GLY A 110 -18.36 -9.18 -4.65
C GLY A 110 -18.06 -8.07 -3.66
N VAL A 111 -19.01 -7.15 -3.47
CA VAL A 111 -18.94 -6.06 -2.49
C VAL A 111 -18.65 -6.60 -1.10
N GLU A 112 -19.46 -7.54 -0.60
CA GLU A 112 -19.24 -8.17 0.71
C GLU A 112 -17.85 -8.81 0.84
N SER A 113 -17.38 -9.46 -0.21
CA SER A 113 -16.07 -10.10 -0.22
C SER A 113 -14.94 -9.09 -0.04
N TYR A 114 -15.02 -7.94 -0.71
CA TYR A 114 -14.04 -6.85 -0.58
C TYR A 114 -14.14 -6.12 0.75
N ASP A 115 -15.36 -5.86 1.26
CA ASP A 115 -15.55 -5.23 2.57
C ASP A 115 -14.98 -6.11 3.70
N ARG A 116 -15.16 -7.44 3.63
CA ARG A 116 -14.52 -8.38 4.57
C ARG A 116 -12.99 -8.38 4.46
N ALA A 117 -12.46 -8.34 3.24
CA ALA A 117 -11.03 -8.26 3.03
C ALA A 117 -10.45 -6.93 3.55
N TYR A 118 -11.16 -5.82 3.37
CA TYR A 118 -10.79 -4.52 3.91
C TYR A 118 -10.76 -4.51 5.44
N ALA A 119 -11.75 -5.10 6.10
CA ALA A 119 -11.79 -5.20 7.56
C ALA A 119 -10.54 -5.91 8.12
N VAL A 120 -10.06 -6.96 7.44
CA VAL A 120 -8.84 -7.67 7.83
C VAL A 120 -7.58 -6.79 7.68
N CYS A 121 -7.61 -5.81 6.78
CA CYS A 121 -6.52 -4.86 6.57
C CYS A 121 -6.48 -3.72 7.62
N ALA A 122 -7.23 -3.79 8.74
CA ALA A 122 -7.26 -2.77 9.79
C ALA A 122 -5.89 -2.25 10.25
N PRO A 123 -4.83 -3.07 10.39
CA PRO A 123 -3.50 -2.58 10.74
C PRO A 123 -2.86 -1.61 9.72
N LEU A 124 -3.41 -1.54 8.50
CA LEU A 124 -2.93 -0.66 7.43
C LEU A 124 -3.75 0.64 7.34
N HIS A 125 -4.96 0.71 7.88
CA HIS A 125 -5.94 1.76 7.64
C HIS A 125 -5.38 3.17 7.81
N ASN A 126 -4.63 3.42 8.88
CA ASN A 126 -4.07 4.74 9.21
C ASN A 126 -2.67 4.99 8.62
N LYS A 127 -2.11 4.03 7.88
CA LYS A 127 -0.81 4.22 7.24
C LYS A 127 -0.99 4.95 5.92
N LYS A 128 -0.07 5.86 5.59
CA LYS A 128 -0.05 6.50 4.27
C LYS A 128 0.21 5.45 3.21
N PHE A 129 -0.63 5.41 2.16
CA PHE A 129 -0.56 4.36 1.14
C PHE A 129 0.80 4.30 0.45
N ARG A 130 1.39 5.45 0.14
CA ARG A 130 2.73 5.56 -0.46
C ARG A 130 3.87 4.94 0.35
N ASP A 131 3.70 4.85 1.67
CA ASP A 131 4.73 4.35 2.59
C ASP A 131 4.62 2.82 2.81
N LEU A 132 3.54 2.20 2.33
CA LEU A 132 3.35 0.75 2.40
C LEU A 132 4.36 0.01 1.52
N ARG A 133 4.84 -1.11 2.03
CA ARG A 133 5.80 -1.98 1.35
C ARG A 133 5.28 -3.41 1.35
N THR A 134 5.89 -4.27 0.55
CA THR A 134 5.52 -5.70 0.49
C THR A 134 5.42 -6.35 1.86
N LYS A 135 6.30 -6.00 2.80
CA LYS A 135 6.28 -6.53 4.17
C LYS A 135 4.98 -6.19 4.94
N ASP A 136 4.42 -4.98 4.71
CA ASP A 136 3.19 -4.56 5.39
C ASP A 136 2.00 -5.37 4.86
N PHE A 137 1.92 -5.57 3.56
CA PHE A 137 0.89 -6.42 2.94
C PHE A 137 1.07 -7.90 3.27
N GLN A 138 2.32 -8.39 3.31
CA GLN A 138 2.62 -9.77 3.67
C GLN A 138 2.20 -10.07 5.11
N ALA A 139 2.39 -9.14 6.05
CA ALA A 139 1.99 -9.30 7.43
C ALA A 139 0.47 -9.56 7.59
N ILE A 140 -0.38 -9.01 6.71
CA ILE A 140 -1.81 -9.30 6.69
C ILE A 140 -2.05 -10.78 6.34
N ILE A 141 -1.35 -11.30 5.34
CA ILE A 141 -1.46 -12.71 4.95
C ILE A 141 -0.94 -13.62 6.07
N ASP A 142 0.23 -13.31 6.62
CA ASP A 142 0.89 -14.12 7.64
C ASP A 142 0.05 -14.21 8.94
N SER A 143 -0.60 -13.11 9.31
CA SER A 143 -1.51 -13.07 10.47
C SER A 143 -2.80 -13.90 10.26
N ASN A 144 -3.09 -14.30 9.03
CA ASN A 144 -4.32 -15.02 8.68
C ASN A 144 -4.07 -16.41 8.08
N MET A 145 -2.89 -16.99 8.29
CA MET A 145 -2.48 -18.29 7.71
C MET A 145 -3.41 -19.46 8.03
N ALA A 146 -4.22 -19.35 9.08
CA ALA A 146 -5.24 -20.37 9.42
C ALA A 146 -6.45 -20.38 8.46
N LYS A 147 -6.59 -19.34 7.60
CA LYS A 147 -7.66 -19.27 6.60
C LYS A 147 -7.31 -20.07 5.36
N SER A 148 -8.36 -20.43 4.60
CA SER A 148 -8.16 -21.13 3.32
C SER A 148 -7.37 -20.27 2.32
N ASN A 149 -6.65 -20.92 1.41
CA ASN A 149 -5.93 -20.25 0.33
C ASN A 149 -6.85 -19.38 -0.54
N SER A 150 -8.09 -19.80 -0.74
CA SER A 150 -9.10 -19.02 -1.45
C SER A 150 -9.41 -17.70 -0.73
N THR A 151 -9.53 -17.73 0.60
CA THR A 151 -9.74 -16.53 1.43
C THR A 151 -8.52 -15.60 1.37
N LEU A 152 -7.32 -16.15 1.54
CA LEU A 152 -6.08 -15.37 1.47
C LEU A 152 -5.88 -14.74 0.08
N SER A 153 -6.29 -15.44 -0.98
CA SER A 153 -6.27 -14.90 -2.35
C SER A 153 -7.19 -13.67 -2.49
N LYS A 154 -8.35 -13.64 -1.81
CA LYS A 154 -9.23 -12.46 -1.81
C LYS A 154 -8.58 -11.26 -1.13
N TYR A 155 -7.88 -11.47 -0.01
CA TYR A 155 -7.14 -10.41 0.67
C TYR A 155 -6.04 -9.83 -0.24
N LYS A 156 -5.23 -10.70 -0.84
CA LYS A 156 -4.22 -10.29 -1.82
C LYS A 156 -4.84 -9.57 -3.02
N GLN A 157 -5.98 -10.03 -3.52
CA GLN A 157 -6.69 -9.42 -4.65
C GLN A 157 -7.07 -7.97 -4.34
N LEU A 158 -7.70 -7.70 -3.17
CA LEU A 158 -8.02 -6.35 -2.74
C LEU A 158 -6.76 -5.46 -2.70
N MET A 159 -5.73 -5.91 -1.96
CA MET A 159 -4.49 -5.14 -1.79
C MET A 159 -3.83 -4.81 -3.13
N THR A 160 -3.81 -5.77 -4.06
CA THR A 160 -3.22 -5.58 -5.40
C THR A 160 -4.05 -4.62 -6.26
N GLN A 161 -5.38 -4.71 -6.22
CA GLN A 161 -6.25 -3.81 -6.98
C GLN A 161 -6.14 -2.37 -6.47
N MET A 162 -6.17 -2.17 -5.15
CA MET A 162 -5.95 -0.86 -4.54
C MET A 162 -4.57 -0.30 -4.86
N ALA A 163 -3.52 -1.15 -4.84
CA ALA A 163 -2.16 -0.71 -5.15
C ALA A 163 -2.02 -0.29 -6.62
N ARG A 164 -2.64 -1.01 -7.55
CA ARG A 164 -2.67 -0.64 -8.97
C ARG A 164 -3.42 0.66 -9.20
N TRP A 165 -4.58 0.82 -8.55
CA TRP A 165 -5.34 2.05 -8.58
C TRP A 165 -4.53 3.23 -8.03
N ALA A 166 -3.88 3.06 -6.89
CA ALA A 166 -3.04 4.08 -6.27
C ALA A 166 -1.82 4.46 -7.13
N VAL A 167 -1.29 3.53 -7.92
CA VAL A 167 -0.22 3.83 -8.90
C VAL A 167 -0.78 4.62 -10.08
N ARG A 168 -1.98 4.28 -10.56
CA ARG A 168 -2.66 5.02 -11.63
C ARG A 168 -2.96 6.46 -11.23
N GLU A 169 -3.39 6.68 -9.99
CA GLU A 169 -3.69 8.01 -9.41
C GLU A 169 -2.44 8.72 -8.84
N GLU A 170 -1.25 8.26 -9.16
CA GLU A 170 0.04 8.83 -8.72
C GLU A 170 0.25 8.94 -7.20
N ILE A 171 -0.61 8.30 -6.40
CA ILE A 171 -0.51 8.21 -4.93
C ILE A 171 0.70 7.37 -4.52
N ALA A 172 0.96 6.29 -5.26
CA ALA A 172 2.09 5.39 -5.05
C ALA A 172 2.95 5.28 -6.31
N THR A 173 4.24 5.02 -6.14
CA THR A 173 5.17 4.86 -7.27
C THR A 173 5.28 3.42 -7.77
N THR A 174 4.88 2.46 -6.95
CA THR A 174 5.07 1.03 -7.24
C THR A 174 3.98 0.21 -6.55
N ASP A 175 3.46 -0.78 -7.28
CA ASP A 175 2.59 -1.81 -6.72
C ASP A 175 3.44 -2.83 -5.94
N PHE A 176 3.55 -2.63 -4.63
CA PHE A 176 4.25 -3.56 -3.74
C PHE A 176 3.39 -4.77 -3.35
N ALA A 177 2.07 -4.69 -3.48
CA ALA A 177 1.15 -5.77 -3.13
C ALA A 177 1.27 -6.98 -4.07
N LYS A 178 1.68 -6.77 -5.32
CA LYS A 178 1.90 -7.85 -6.30
C LYS A 178 2.93 -8.89 -5.84
N TYR A 179 3.92 -8.47 -5.04
CA TYR A 179 4.99 -9.35 -4.56
C TYR A 179 4.62 -10.17 -3.32
N VAL A 180 3.43 -9.99 -2.77
CA VAL A 180 2.90 -10.78 -1.65
C VAL A 180 2.81 -12.24 -2.06
N LYS A 181 3.33 -13.13 -1.20
CA LYS A 181 3.31 -14.58 -1.41
C LYS A 181 2.16 -15.20 -0.65
N LEU A 182 1.46 -16.11 -1.28
CA LEU A 182 0.46 -16.96 -0.65
C LEU A 182 1.10 -18.30 -0.28
N PRO A 183 0.58 -18.98 0.76
CA PRO A 183 1.03 -20.35 1.07
C PRO A 183 0.76 -21.28 -0.10
N GLN A 184 1.59 -22.32 -0.21
CA GLN A 184 1.41 -23.32 -1.26
C GLN A 184 0.08 -24.04 -1.06
N GLN A 185 -0.70 -24.14 -2.13
CA GLN A 185 -1.97 -24.83 -2.09
C GLN A 185 -1.73 -26.33 -2.16
N VAL A 186 -2.11 -27.04 -1.10
CA VAL A 186 -2.23 -28.50 -1.14
C VAL A 186 -3.52 -28.81 -1.90
N LYS A 187 -3.40 -29.38 -3.09
CA LYS A 187 -4.55 -29.90 -3.83
C LYS A 187 -5.12 -31.07 -3.04
N LYS A 188 -6.33 -30.90 -2.51
CA LYS A 188 -7.10 -32.03 -2.01
C LYS A 188 -7.77 -32.67 -3.23
N GLU A 189 -7.57 -33.96 -3.41
CA GLU A 189 -8.37 -34.72 -4.38
C GLU A 189 -9.82 -34.67 -3.91
N LYS A 190 -10.70 -34.34 -4.83
CA LYS A 190 -12.13 -34.40 -4.58
C LYS A 190 -12.57 -35.83 -4.77
N ALA A 191 -13.21 -36.40 -3.76
CA ALA A 191 -13.86 -37.70 -3.92
C ALA A 191 -15.00 -37.57 -4.95
N ILE A 192 -15.13 -38.55 -5.80
CA ILE A 192 -16.25 -38.73 -6.71
C ILE A 192 -17.18 -39.75 -6.05
N PHE A 193 -18.47 -39.64 -6.23
CA PHE A 193 -19.40 -40.65 -5.77
C PHE A 193 -19.11 -41.99 -6.47
N THR A 194 -19.08 -43.04 -5.68
CA THR A 194 -18.97 -44.42 -6.19
C THR A 194 -20.33 -44.91 -6.64
N ASP A 195 -20.37 -45.96 -7.48
CA ASP A 195 -21.65 -46.56 -7.92
C ASP A 195 -22.49 -47.06 -6.76
N ASP A 196 -21.87 -47.57 -5.68
CA ASP A 196 -22.56 -48.00 -4.47
C ASP A 196 -23.20 -46.84 -3.72
N GLU A 197 -22.54 -45.69 -3.64
CA GLU A 197 -23.06 -44.48 -3.01
C GLU A 197 -24.23 -43.90 -3.83
N ILE A 198 -24.16 -43.98 -5.16
CA ILE A 198 -25.24 -43.54 -6.06
C ILE A 198 -26.46 -44.49 -5.85
N ALA A 199 -26.26 -45.80 -5.78
CA ALA A 199 -27.32 -46.75 -5.52
C ALA A 199 -27.99 -46.56 -4.14
N LEU A 200 -27.23 -46.07 -3.14
CA LEU A 200 -27.81 -45.71 -1.84
C LEU A 200 -28.69 -44.45 -1.96
N LEU A 201 -28.27 -43.42 -2.72
CA LEU A 201 -29.08 -42.24 -2.98
C LEU A 201 -30.37 -42.56 -3.73
N GLU A 202 -30.34 -43.51 -4.69
CA GLU A 202 -31.53 -43.97 -5.42
C GLU A 202 -32.55 -44.67 -4.50
N LYS A 203 -32.06 -45.40 -3.50
CA LYS A 203 -32.93 -46.09 -2.50
C LYS A 203 -33.50 -45.14 -1.47
N ASP A 204 -32.82 -44.07 -1.13
CA ASP A 204 -33.24 -43.11 -0.08
C ASP A 204 -34.54 -42.41 -0.47
N GLY A 205 -34.73 -42.06 -1.73
CA GLY A 205 -35.96 -41.44 -2.26
C GLY A 205 -36.34 -40.07 -1.68
N SER A 206 -35.56 -39.53 -0.75
CA SER A 206 -35.76 -38.20 -0.20
C SER A 206 -35.56 -37.11 -1.27
N ASP A 207 -36.15 -35.93 -1.06
CA ASP A 207 -35.95 -34.81 -1.99
C ASP A 207 -34.52 -34.38 -2.06
N ALA A 208 -33.76 -34.48 -0.96
CA ALA A 208 -32.34 -34.22 -0.95
C ALA A 208 -31.56 -35.20 -1.84
N ALA A 209 -31.91 -36.51 -1.77
CA ALA A 209 -31.31 -37.54 -2.62
C ALA A 209 -31.64 -37.30 -4.10
N LYS A 210 -32.88 -36.97 -4.42
CA LYS A 210 -33.32 -36.65 -5.81
C LYS A 210 -32.55 -35.46 -6.37
N ILE A 211 -32.40 -34.37 -5.57
CA ILE A 211 -31.59 -33.20 -5.97
C ILE A 211 -30.14 -33.60 -6.21
N ALA A 212 -29.53 -34.41 -5.32
CA ALA A 212 -28.17 -34.89 -5.47
C ALA A 212 -27.99 -35.72 -6.75
N LEU A 213 -28.89 -36.69 -7.01
CA LEU A 213 -28.88 -37.50 -8.23
C LEU A 213 -29.03 -36.64 -9.49
N MET A 214 -29.94 -35.66 -9.47
CA MET A 214 -30.12 -34.73 -10.58
C MET A 214 -28.85 -33.96 -10.87
N MET A 215 -28.14 -33.48 -9.82
CA MET A 215 -26.83 -32.80 -9.99
C MET A 215 -25.75 -33.75 -10.49
N ILE A 216 -25.72 -35.01 -10.02
CA ILE A 216 -24.75 -36.02 -10.46
C ILE A 216 -24.94 -36.32 -11.96
N TYR A 217 -26.16 -36.61 -12.39
CA TYR A 217 -26.44 -37.03 -13.78
C TYR A 217 -26.42 -35.87 -14.78
N THR A 218 -26.77 -34.65 -14.37
CA THR A 218 -26.80 -33.48 -15.27
C THR A 218 -25.53 -32.64 -15.22
N GLY A 219 -24.72 -32.76 -14.17
CA GLY A 219 -23.58 -31.88 -13.94
C GLY A 219 -23.96 -30.44 -13.56
N MET A 220 -25.22 -30.15 -13.33
CA MET A 220 -25.70 -28.81 -12.96
C MET A 220 -25.23 -28.43 -11.54
N ARG A 221 -24.95 -27.13 -11.36
CA ARG A 221 -24.74 -26.59 -10.02
C ARG A 221 -26.10 -26.40 -9.34
N ILE A 222 -26.11 -26.48 -8.01
CA ILE A 222 -27.33 -26.35 -7.22
C ILE A 222 -28.11 -25.04 -7.53
N GLY A 223 -27.41 -23.93 -7.78
CA GLY A 223 -28.04 -22.67 -8.16
C GLY A 223 -28.68 -22.71 -9.56
N GLU A 224 -28.06 -23.42 -10.49
CA GLU A 224 -28.59 -23.62 -11.85
C GLU A 224 -29.84 -24.51 -11.80
N LEU A 225 -29.77 -25.58 -11.01
CA LEU A 225 -30.92 -26.48 -10.83
C LEU A 225 -32.14 -25.75 -10.24
N PHE A 226 -31.98 -24.96 -9.18
CA PHE A 226 -33.09 -24.20 -8.60
C PHE A 226 -33.56 -23.00 -9.43
N SER A 227 -32.82 -22.58 -10.43
CA SER A 227 -33.24 -21.53 -11.36
C SER A 227 -33.94 -22.05 -12.63
N LEU A 228 -34.02 -23.38 -12.80
CA LEU A 228 -34.73 -23.98 -13.91
C LEU A 228 -36.24 -23.67 -13.83
N PRO A 229 -36.83 -23.03 -14.86
CA PRO A 229 -38.27 -22.85 -14.92
C PRO A 229 -38.97 -24.17 -15.29
N LEU A 230 -40.12 -24.44 -14.64
CA LEU A 230 -40.92 -25.66 -14.88
C LEU A 230 -41.30 -25.90 -16.36
N LYS A 231 -41.37 -24.80 -17.16
CA LYS A 231 -41.66 -24.89 -18.59
C LYS A 231 -40.57 -25.57 -19.43
N ASP A 232 -39.35 -25.65 -18.89
CA ASP A 232 -38.19 -26.26 -19.57
C ASP A 232 -38.05 -27.76 -19.19
N TYR A 233 -38.96 -28.28 -18.34
CA TYR A 233 -39.05 -29.69 -18.04
C TYR A 233 -39.90 -30.38 -19.09
N HIS A 234 -39.33 -31.30 -19.82
CA HIS A 234 -40.01 -32.18 -20.79
C HIS A 234 -39.91 -33.61 -20.29
N GLU A 235 -41.05 -34.31 -20.19
CA GLU A 235 -41.11 -35.75 -19.87
C GLU A 235 -40.63 -36.59 -21.04
#